data_840894f4bdba5a1b5acda46ecf8717a6
#
_entry.id   840894f4bdba5a1b5acda46ecf8717a6
#
_cell.length_a   1.000
_cell.length_b   1.000
_cell.length_c   1.000
_cell.angle_alpha   90.00
_cell.angle_beta   90.00
_cell.angle_gamma   90.00
#
_symmetry.space_group_name_H-M   'P 1'
#
loop_
_entity.id
_entity.type
_entity.pdbx_description
1 polymer ?
#
loop_
_entity_poly.entity_id
_entity_poly.type
_entity_poly.pdbx_seq_one_letter_code
_entity_poly.pdbx_strand_id
1 'polypeptide(L)'
;MLSKIKTKLGNFKETARRSKYAHYYKDYDIEDNIILYDSYFSRGMLCNPYAIFRELISNSEFDKYTHVWVVDDRVGNEPVMEQFADHDNIYVIRRHSNDHLKYLATAHYIISNVSLPFYYCKKPGRHSYKKLRIRYSGFSSHYFKCS
;
A
#
# COMPACT_ATOMS: atom_id res chain seq x y z
N MET A 1 33.15 -11.84 5.70
CA MET A 1 33.00 -11.77 4.23
C MET A 1 31.52 -11.84 3.80
N LEU A 2 30.77 -12.81 4.24
CA LEU A 2 29.34 -13.01 3.91
C LEU A 2 28.44 -11.82 4.31
N SER A 3 28.69 -11.14 5.42
CA SER A 3 27.90 -9.97 5.85
C SER A 3 28.04 -8.79 4.89
N LYS A 4 29.25 -8.52 4.40
CA LYS A 4 29.53 -7.44 3.44
C LYS A 4 28.85 -7.69 2.08
N ILE A 5 28.76 -8.95 1.66
CA ILE A 5 28.10 -9.34 0.41
C ILE A 5 26.58 -9.17 0.56
N LYS A 6 25.99 -9.59 1.69
CA LYS A 6 24.55 -9.40 1.98
C LYS A 6 24.18 -7.90 2.00
N THR A 7 25.01 -7.07 2.60
CA THR A 7 24.78 -5.61 2.66
C THR A 7 24.85 -4.98 1.27
N LYS A 8 25.85 -5.34 0.45
CA LYS A 8 25.95 -4.84 -0.94
C LYS A 8 24.76 -5.27 -1.79
N LEU A 9 24.30 -6.52 -1.66
CA LEU A 9 23.15 -7.03 -2.40
C LEU A 9 21.85 -6.36 -1.94
N GLY A 10 21.70 -6.10 -0.64
CA GLY A 10 20.58 -5.35 -0.09
C GLY A 10 20.50 -3.93 -0.63
N ASN A 11 21.61 -3.22 -0.64
CA ASN A 11 21.71 -1.86 -1.18
C ASN A 11 21.42 -1.81 -2.68
N PHE A 12 21.87 -2.81 -3.44
CA PHE A 12 21.58 -2.90 -4.87
C PHE A 12 20.08 -3.08 -5.15
N LYS A 13 19.42 -4.00 -4.42
CA LYS A 13 17.97 -4.22 -4.54
C LYS A 13 17.17 -2.97 -4.19
N GLU A 14 17.60 -2.24 -3.19
CA GLU A 14 16.93 -1.03 -2.75
C GLU A 14 17.10 0.11 -3.77
N THR A 15 18.31 0.25 -4.33
CA THR A 15 18.57 1.20 -5.41
C THR A 15 17.73 0.91 -6.64
N ALA A 16 17.59 -0.36 -7.02
CA ALA A 16 16.75 -0.78 -8.13
C ALA A 16 15.26 -0.47 -7.89
N ARG A 17 14.75 -0.72 -6.68
CA ARG A 17 13.36 -0.37 -6.29
C ARG A 17 13.13 1.13 -6.35
N ARG A 18 14.06 1.91 -5.84
CA ARG A 18 14.00 3.37 -5.88
C ARG A 18 13.98 3.90 -7.31
N SER A 19 14.80 3.36 -8.18
CA SER A 19 14.85 3.74 -9.60
C SER A 19 13.53 3.41 -10.30
N LYS A 20 12.97 2.20 -10.09
CA LYS A 20 11.67 1.82 -10.66
C LYS A 20 10.52 2.66 -10.12
N TYR A 21 10.49 2.91 -8.83
CA TYR A 21 9.50 3.81 -8.25
C TYR A 21 9.58 5.21 -8.87
N ALA A 22 10.80 5.71 -9.06
CA ALA A 22 11.03 7.01 -9.67
C ALA A 22 10.54 7.09 -11.12
N HIS A 23 10.69 5.99 -11.87
CA HIS A 23 10.15 5.86 -13.22
C HIS A 23 8.62 5.93 -13.21
N TYR A 24 7.95 5.08 -12.44
CA TYR A 24 6.49 5.11 -12.34
C TYR A 24 5.96 6.48 -11.87
N TYR A 25 6.63 7.08 -10.92
CA TYR A 25 6.26 8.38 -10.39
C TYR A 25 6.39 9.52 -11.42
N LYS A 26 7.35 9.43 -12.35
CA LYS A 26 7.58 10.42 -13.39
C LYS A 26 6.64 10.25 -14.57
N ASP A 27 6.44 9.01 -15.00
CA ASP A 27 5.85 8.70 -16.29
C ASP A 27 4.37 8.30 -16.21
N TYR A 28 3.83 8.12 -14.99
CA TYR A 28 2.43 7.76 -14.77
C TYR A 28 1.73 8.81 -13.90
N ASP A 29 0.51 9.15 -14.29
CA ASP A 29 -0.35 10.04 -13.54
C ASP A 29 -1.00 9.33 -12.33
N ILE A 30 -1.66 10.12 -11.50
CA ILE A 30 -2.45 9.61 -10.39
C ILE A 30 -3.76 9.09 -10.91
N GLU A 31 -4.13 7.92 -10.46
CA GLU A 31 -5.40 7.27 -10.74
C GLU A 31 -6.36 7.55 -9.59
N ASP A 32 -7.35 8.41 -9.82
CA ASP A 32 -8.25 8.95 -8.80
C ASP A 32 -9.11 7.90 -8.09
N ASN A 33 -9.29 6.75 -8.71
CA ASN A 33 -10.12 5.66 -8.20
C ASN A 33 -9.33 4.55 -7.50
N ILE A 34 -8.03 4.71 -7.28
CA ILE A 34 -7.21 3.68 -6.62
C ILE A 34 -6.95 4.01 -5.17
N ILE A 35 -7.21 3.03 -4.30
CA ILE A 35 -6.90 3.03 -2.88
C ILE A 35 -5.89 1.92 -2.59
N LEU A 36 -4.70 2.30 -2.13
CA LEU A 36 -3.65 1.36 -1.74
C LEU A 36 -3.65 1.17 -0.22
N TYR A 37 -3.63 -0.07 0.23
CA TYR A 37 -3.61 -0.44 1.64
C TYR A 37 -2.30 -1.14 2.00
N ASP A 38 -1.71 -0.76 3.12
CA ASP A 38 -0.57 -1.45 3.74
C ASP A 38 -0.76 -1.50 5.26
N SER A 39 -0.61 -2.66 5.83
CA SER A 39 -0.71 -2.86 7.27
C SER A 39 0.51 -3.60 7.79
N TYR A 40 1.13 -3.03 8.86
CA TYR A 40 2.29 -3.62 9.53
C TYR A 40 3.42 -4.04 8.58
N PHE A 41 3.80 -3.18 7.65
CA PHE A 41 4.82 -3.47 6.62
C PHE A 41 4.42 -4.68 5.76
N SER A 42 3.18 -4.70 5.33
CA SER A 42 2.59 -5.73 4.46
C SER A 42 2.52 -7.13 5.09
N ARG A 43 2.45 -7.23 6.40
CA ARG A 43 2.29 -8.51 7.09
C ARG A 43 0.95 -9.19 6.83
N GLY A 44 -0.07 -8.42 6.50
CA GLY A 44 -1.39 -8.95 6.21
C GLY A 44 -2.46 -7.87 6.14
N MET A 45 -3.70 -8.29 5.92
CA MET A 45 -4.87 -7.42 5.94
C MET A 45 -5.36 -7.31 7.39
N LEU A 46 -4.82 -6.34 8.12
CA LEU A 46 -4.96 -6.26 9.58
C LEU A 46 -5.33 -4.85 10.05
N CYS A 47 -5.88 -4.80 11.24
CA CYS A 47 -6.03 -3.57 12.03
C CYS A 47 -6.83 -2.45 11.33
N ASN A 48 -6.46 -1.20 11.56
CA ASN A 48 -7.19 -0.03 11.06
C ASN A 48 -7.32 0.01 9.53
N PRO A 49 -6.29 -0.25 8.73
CA PRO A 49 -6.45 -0.31 7.28
C PRO A 49 -7.49 -1.35 6.85
N TYR A 50 -7.54 -2.50 7.51
CA TYR A 50 -8.52 -3.53 7.21
C TYR A 50 -9.94 -3.13 7.64
N ALA A 51 -10.10 -2.51 8.79
CA ALA A 51 -11.41 -2.01 9.23
C ALA A 51 -11.97 -0.96 8.26
N ILE A 52 -11.12 -0.02 7.81
CA ILE A 52 -11.51 0.97 6.81
C ILE A 52 -11.89 0.30 5.48
N PHE A 53 -11.07 -0.64 5.02
CA PHE A 53 -11.35 -1.39 3.81
C PHE A 53 -12.70 -2.11 3.87
N ARG A 54 -12.99 -2.82 4.97
CA ARG A 54 -14.26 -3.53 5.18
C ARG A 54 -15.45 -2.58 5.12
N GLU A 55 -15.34 -1.42 5.70
CA GLU A 55 -16.37 -0.37 5.65
C GLU A 55 -16.58 0.13 4.21
N LEU A 56 -15.49 0.41 3.50
CA LEU A 56 -15.59 0.92 2.13
C LEU A 56 -16.20 -0.10 1.16
N ILE A 57 -15.82 -1.36 1.23
CA ILE A 57 -16.38 -2.40 0.35
C ILE A 57 -17.83 -2.79 0.69
N SER A 58 -18.31 -2.44 1.88
CA SER A 58 -19.72 -2.67 2.27
C SER A 58 -20.65 -1.54 1.83
N ASN A 59 -20.11 -0.44 1.31
CA ASN A 59 -20.88 0.73 0.91
C ASN A 59 -20.76 0.96 -0.60
N SER A 60 -21.89 0.85 -1.29
CA SER A 60 -21.99 0.96 -2.75
C SER A 60 -21.50 2.30 -3.34
N GLU A 61 -21.40 3.35 -2.54
CA GLU A 61 -20.80 4.62 -2.98
C GLU A 61 -19.32 4.47 -3.37
N PHE A 62 -18.66 3.42 -2.86
CA PHE A 62 -17.25 3.14 -3.10
C PHE A 62 -17.00 2.01 -4.12
N ASP A 63 -18.03 1.45 -4.75
CA ASP A 63 -17.88 0.39 -5.77
C ASP A 63 -17.04 0.82 -6.98
N LYS A 64 -16.98 2.12 -7.26
CA LYS A 64 -16.15 2.70 -8.30
C LYS A 64 -14.65 2.66 -8.01
N TYR A 65 -14.26 2.39 -6.77
CA TYR A 65 -12.86 2.35 -6.38
C TYR A 65 -12.25 0.97 -6.58
N THR A 66 -11.00 0.98 -6.99
CA THR A 66 -10.14 -0.19 -7.01
C THR A 66 -9.35 -0.25 -5.71
N HIS A 67 -9.51 -1.35 -5.00
CA HIS A 67 -8.86 -1.61 -3.71
C HIS A 67 -7.63 -2.49 -3.92
N VAL A 68 -6.46 -1.98 -3.59
CA VAL A 68 -5.19 -2.70 -3.77
C VAL A 68 -4.53 -2.94 -2.42
N TRP A 69 -4.40 -4.19 -2.02
CA TRP A 69 -3.71 -4.60 -0.81
C TRP A 69 -2.29 -5.05 -1.09
N VAL A 70 -1.35 -4.54 -0.31
CA VAL A 70 0.04 -4.98 -0.34
C VAL A 70 0.27 -6.00 0.76
N VAL A 71 0.68 -7.22 0.41
CA VAL A 71 0.97 -8.29 1.36
C VAL A 71 2.34 -8.90 1.13
N ASP A 72 2.93 -9.44 2.17
CA ASP A 72 4.13 -10.26 2.12
C ASP A 72 3.70 -11.73 2.09
N ASP A 73 4.02 -12.43 1.01
CA ASP A 73 3.67 -13.84 0.80
C ASP A 73 4.26 -14.81 1.83
N ARG A 74 5.25 -14.35 2.60
CA ARG A 74 5.90 -15.15 3.65
C ARG A 74 5.07 -15.31 4.93
N VAL A 75 3.94 -14.67 5.03
CA VAL A 75 3.13 -14.63 6.27
C VAL A 75 1.81 -15.40 6.19
N GLY A 76 1.59 -16.21 5.16
CA GLY A 76 0.39 -17.05 5.05
C GLY A 76 -0.90 -16.26 4.90
N ASN A 77 -0.92 -15.34 3.93
CA ASN A 77 -2.11 -14.49 3.68
C ASN A 77 -3.12 -15.16 2.73
N GLU A 78 -2.85 -16.36 2.25
CA GLU A 78 -3.68 -17.07 1.29
C GLU A 78 -5.17 -17.13 1.71
N PRO A 79 -5.53 -17.51 2.96
CA PRO A 79 -6.94 -17.62 3.33
C PRO A 79 -7.69 -16.29 3.29
N VAL A 80 -7.00 -15.19 3.56
CA VAL A 80 -7.59 -13.84 3.46
C VAL A 80 -7.71 -13.41 2.01
N MET A 81 -6.71 -13.71 1.19
CA MET A 81 -6.73 -13.39 -0.23
C MET A 81 -7.84 -14.12 -0.97
N GLU A 82 -8.07 -15.39 -0.65
CA GLU A 82 -9.14 -16.21 -1.23
C GLU A 82 -10.54 -15.63 -0.98
N GLN A 83 -10.76 -14.97 0.14
CA GLN A 83 -12.05 -14.34 0.45
C GLN A 83 -12.45 -13.26 -0.54
N PHE A 84 -11.49 -12.68 -1.25
CA PHE A 84 -11.70 -11.58 -2.19
C PHE A 84 -11.36 -11.93 -3.63
N ALA A 85 -11.08 -13.20 -3.92
CA ALA A 85 -10.68 -13.65 -5.26
C ALA A 85 -11.75 -13.40 -6.33
N ASP A 86 -13.03 -13.40 -5.94
CA ASP A 86 -14.18 -13.20 -6.86
C ASP A 86 -14.56 -11.71 -7.03
N HIS A 87 -13.83 -10.80 -6.40
CA HIS A 87 -14.11 -9.36 -6.52
C HIS A 87 -13.25 -8.72 -7.61
N ASP A 88 -13.87 -8.23 -8.67
CA ASP A 88 -13.18 -7.64 -9.82
C ASP A 88 -12.42 -6.34 -9.51
N ASN A 89 -12.77 -5.67 -8.43
CA ASN A 89 -12.17 -4.40 -8.01
C ASN A 89 -11.24 -4.52 -6.78
N ILE A 90 -10.93 -5.74 -6.33
CA ILE A 90 -10.03 -5.99 -5.19
C ILE A 90 -8.82 -6.77 -5.67
N TYR A 91 -7.64 -6.19 -5.50
CA TYR A 91 -6.36 -6.80 -5.87
C TYR A 91 -5.47 -6.97 -4.66
N VAL A 92 -4.84 -8.13 -4.57
CA VAL A 92 -3.81 -8.38 -3.56
C VAL A 92 -2.48 -8.55 -4.26
N ILE A 93 -1.55 -7.67 -3.98
CA ILE A 93 -0.25 -7.61 -4.64
C ILE A 93 0.89 -7.88 -3.67
N ARG A 94 1.98 -8.38 -4.20
CA ARG A 94 3.16 -8.72 -3.41
C ARG A 94 3.98 -7.48 -3.08
N ARG A 95 4.42 -7.39 -1.84
CA ARG A 95 5.37 -6.37 -1.40
C ARG A 95 6.64 -6.36 -2.26
N HIS A 96 7.09 -5.16 -2.62
CA HIS A 96 8.26 -4.92 -3.48
C HIS A 96 8.17 -5.47 -4.90
N SER A 97 6.99 -5.92 -5.35
CA SER A 97 6.74 -6.22 -6.76
C SER A 97 6.72 -4.94 -7.60
N ASN A 98 6.75 -5.10 -8.92
CA ASN A 98 6.57 -3.96 -9.83
C ASN A 98 5.20 -3.28 -9.63
N ASP A 99 4.16 -4.07 -9.41
CA ASP A 99 2.80 -3.56 -9.16
C ASP A 99 2.76 -2.74 -7.86
N HIS A 100 3.41 -3.22 -6.79
CA HIS A 100 3.52 -2.43 -5.56
C HIS A 100 4.17 -1.06 -5.81
N LEU A 101 5.29 -1.02 -6.53
CA LEU A 101 5.99 0.22 -6.84
C LEU A 101 5.16 1.14 -7.74
N LYS A 102 4.43 0.57 -8.70
CA LYS A 102 3.53 1.31 -9.56
C LYS A 102 2.37 1.91 -8.76
N TYR A 103 1.62 1.12 -8.02
CA TYR A 103 0.49 1.61 -7.22
C TYR A 103 0.92 2.57 -6.11
N LEU A 104 2.10 2.39 -5.51
CA LEU A 104 2.66 3.35 -4.56
C LEU A 104 2.91 4.72 -5.21
N ALA A 105 3.19 4.75 -6.52
CA ALA A 105 3.40 5.98 -7.27
C ALA A 105 2.09 6.59 -7.81
N THR A 106 1.08 5.79 -8.15
CA THR A 106 -0.11 6.22 -8.87
C THR A 106 -1.38 6.26 -8.04
N ALA A 107 -1.47 5.51 -6.94
CA ALA A 107 -2.67 5.49 -6.12
C ALA A 107 -3.01 6.89 -5.57
N HIS A 108 -4.28 7.28 -5.69
CA HIS A 108 -4.78 8.53 -5.14
C HIS A 108 -4.81 8.50 -3.61
N TYR A 109 -5.29 7.40 -3.05
CA TYR A 109 -5.37 7.21 -1.61
C TYR A 109 -4.39 6.14 -1.14
N ILE A 110 -3.66 6.42 -0.08
CA ILE A 110 -2.81 5.44 0.59
C ILE A 110 -3.24 5.35 2.05
N ILE A 111 -3.71 4.18 2.45
CA ILE A 111 -4.17 3.90 3.81
C ILE A 111 -3.17 2.95 4.46
N SER A 112 -2.42 3.46 5.43
CA SER A 112 -1.39 2.68 6.11
C SER A 112 -1.29 3.04 7.58
N ASN A 113 -1.03 2.05 8.42
CA ASN A 113 -0.73 2.25 9.84
C ASN A 113 0.78 2.27 10.15
N VAL A 114 1.61 2.20 9.12
CA VAL A 114 3.07 2.24 9.22
C VAL A 114 3.68 3.28 8.28
N SER A 115 4.97 3.52 8.44
CA SER A 115 5.71 4.41 7.55
C SER A 115 5.81 3.83 6.14
N LEU A 116 5.58 4.68 5.16
CA LEU A 116 5.83 4.33 3.76
C LEU A 116 7.34 4.15 3.51
N PRO A 117 7.73 3.45 2.44
CA PRO A 117 9.12 3.30 2.07
C PRO A 117 9.85 4.65 2.02
N PHE A 118 11.10 4.70 2.47
CA PHE A 118 11.84 5.96 2.59
C PHE A 118 12.00 6.70 1.26
N TYR A 119 12.06 5.99 0.15
CA TYR A 119 12.14 6.60 -1.19
C TYR A 119 10.83 7.29 -1.59
N TYR A 120 9.69 6.88 -1.04
CA TYR A 120 8.41 7.55 -1.24
C TYR A 120 8.42 8.98 -0.66
N CYS A 121 9.05 9.18 0.48
CA CYS A 121 9.07 10.45 1.19
C CYS A 121 10.11 11.44 0.66
N LYS A 122 11.10 10.98 -0.11
CA LYS A 122 12.27 11.77 -0.48
C LYS A 122 12.19 12.46 -1.83
N LYS A 123 11.09 12.37 -2.56
CA LYS A 123 10.98 13.05 -3.85
C LYS A 123 10.55 14.50 -3.69
N PRO A 124 11.40 15.46 -4.07
CA PRO A 124 11.01 16.84 -4.12
C PRO A 124 10.02 17.10 -5.26
N GLY A 125 9.05 17.95 -5.03
CA GLY A 125 8.26 18.60 -6.07
C GLY A 125 6.90 18.02 -6.42
N ARG A 126 6.59 16.79 -6.03
CA ARG A 126 5.20 16.34 -6.03
C ARG A 126 4.70 16.30 -4.62
N HIS A 127 3.67 17.03 -4.42
CA HIS A 127 3.07 17.20 -3.15
C HIS A 127 2.61 15.86 -2.59
N SER A 128 2.93 15.62 -1.35
CA SER A 128 2.55 14.46 -0.56
C SER A 128 1.05 14.41 -0.21
N TYR A 129 0.21 14.99 -1.05
CA TYR A 129 -1.25 14.97 -0.89
C TYR A 129 -1.83 13.59 -1.05
N LYS A 130 -1.02 12.70 -1.53
CA LYS A 130 -1.32 11.30 -1.57
C LYS A 130 -1.31 10.64 -0.19
N LYS A 131 -0.80 11.31 0.81
CA LYS A 131 -0.99 11.01 2.21
C LYS A 131 -2.31 11.65 2.65
N LEU A 132 -3.42 11.20 2.07
CA LEU A 132 -4.69 11.50 2.66
C LEU A 132 -4.72 10.78 4.01
N ARG A 133 -4.45 11.53 5.07
CA ARG A 133 -5.08 11.24 6.33
C ARG A 133 -6.56 11.46 6.04
N ILE A 134 -7.28 10.40 5.76
CA ILE A 134 -8.73 10.45 5.76
C ILE A 134 -9.09 10.85 7.19
N ARG A 135 -9.25 12.14 7.41
CA ARG A 135 -9.98 12.63 8.55
C ARG A 135 -11.43 12.33 8.22
N TYR A 136 -11.87 11.16 8.56
CA TYR A 136 -13.28 10.91 8.70
C TYR A 136 -13.77 11.89 9.76
N SER A 137 -14.44 12.95 9.34
CA SER A 137 -15.24 13.79 10.22
C SER A 137 -16.40 12.90 10.69
N GLY A 138 -16.24 12.23 11.80
CA GLY A 138 -17.23 11.33 12.38
C GLY A 138 -16.69 10.07 13.04
N PHE A 139 -15.47 9.63 12.73
CA PHE A 139 -14.84 8.53 13.45
C PHE A 139 -13.96 9.07 14.56
N SER A 140 -14.43 8.94 15.79
CA SER A 140 -13.64 9.16 17.00
C SER A 140 -12.45 8.20 16.99
N SER A 141 -11.26 8.74 17.24
CA SER A 141 -9.99 7.99 17.31
C SER A 141 -9.97 6.85 18.36
N HIS A 142 -11.06 6.68 19.10
CA HIS A 142 -11.22 5.69 20.17
C HIS A 142 -11.56 4.28 19.69
N TYR A 143 -11.99 4.12 18.42
CA TYR A 143 -12.45 2.82 17.90
C TYR A 143 -11.36 1.95 17.28
N PHE A 144 -10.15 2.45 17.13
CA PHE A 144 -9.09 1.74 16.40
C PHE A 144 -7.86 1.46 17.26
N LYS A 145 -8.05 1.06 18.51
CA LYS A 145 -6.98 0.43 19.25
C LYS A 145 -6.91 -1.03 18.85
N CYS A 146 -5.82 -1.41 18.19
CA CYS A 146 -5.45 -2.81 18.09
C CYS A 146 -5.15 -3.32 19.49
N SER A 147 -5.97 -4.23 19.98
CA SER A 147 -5.67 -5.05 21.16
C SER A 147 -4.74 -6.18 20.78
#